data_981bb16c246370af4348f11baf3dfb48
#
_entry.id   981bb16c246370af4348f11baf3dfb48
#
_cell.length_a   1.000
_cell.length_b   1.000
_cell.length_c   1.000
_cell.angle_alpha   90.00
_cell.angle_beta   90.00
_cell.angle_gamma   90.00
#
_symmetry.space_group_name_H-M   'P 1'
#
loop_
_entity.id
_entity.type
_entity.pdbx_description
1 polymer ?
#
loop_
_entity_poly.entity_id
_entity_poly.type
_entity_poly.pdbx_seq_one_letter_code
_entity_poly.pdbx_strand_id
1 'polypeptide(L)'
;MTATDHQWSNQEEEIAQKAFNKAYEREITALIQEVERQAKEAEAAEDLWHLHDLLSAKRHEIDGKYDYETSKILFILAELVKGGWLNLQELQGLEMDKVSKIKALTLM
;
A
#
# COMPACT_ATOMS: atom_id res chain seq x y z
N MET A 1 -1.45 -25.70 -13.32
CA MET A 1 -0.98 -24.45 -12.69
C MET A 1 -0.46 -23.52 -13.77
N THR A 2 -0.90 -22.29 -13.75
CA THR A 2 -0.43 -21.30 -14.71
C THR A 2 0.85 -20.65 -14.22
N ALA A 3 1.56 -19.95 -15.10
CA ALA A 3 2.79 -19.25 -14.75
C ALA A 3 2.55 -18.11 -13.74
N THR A 4 1.30 -17.66 -13.61
CA THR A 4 0.93 -16.62 -12.67
C THR A 4 0.51 -17.15 -11.32
N ASP A 5 0.30 -18.46 -11.21
CA ASP A 5 -0.11 -19.09 -9.96
C ASP A 5 1.12 -19.42 -9.13
N HIS A 6 1.49 -18.48 -8.30
CA HIS A 6 2.61 -18.68 -7.39
C HIS A 6 2.12 -19.39 -6.15
N GLN A 7 2.83 -20.41 -5.76
CA GLN A 7 2.55 -21.09 -4.51
C GLN A 7 3.14 -20.25 -3.36
N TRP A 8 2.31 -20.02 -2.38
CA TRP A 8 2.69 -19.29 -1.19
C TRP A 8 2.71 -20.23 -0.01
N SER A 9 3.85 -20.31 0.66
CA SER A 9 3.93 -21.06 1.92
C SER A 9 3.20 -20.25 2.99
N ASN A 10 2.87 -20.92 4.10
CA ASN A 10 2.25 -20.25 5.25
C ASN A 10 3.15 -19.12 5.75
N GLN A 11 4.45 -19.34 5.76
CA GLN A 11 5.42 -18.34 6.18
C GLN A 11 5.41 -17.14 5.24
N GLU A 12 5.33 -17.39 3.94
CA GLU A 12 5.28 -16.31 2.96
C GLU A 12 3.98 -15.51 3.06
N GLU A 13 2.87 -16.18 3.33
CA GLU A 13 1.59 -15.51 3.52
C GLU A 13 1.63 -14.61 4.75
N GLU A 14 2.27 -15.06 5.83
CA GLU A 14 2.45 -14.24 7.02
C GLU A 14 3.29 -13.00 6.73
N ILE A 15 4.38 -13.17 5.99
CA ILE A 15 5.25 -12.06 5.62
C ILE A 15 4.47 -11.04 4.79
N ALA A 16 3.75 -11.50 3.79
CA ALA A 16 2.97 -10.63 2.90
C ALA A 16 1.87 -9.89 3.67
N GLN A 17 1.14 -10.61 4.54
CA GLN A 17 0.07 -10.01 5.32
C GLN A 17 0.60 -8.98 6.31
N LYS A 18 1.71 -9.28 6.94
CA LYS A 18 2.35 -8.37 7.88
C LYS A 18 2.84 -7.09 7.18
N ALA A 19 3.47 -7.26 6.02
CA ALA A 19 3.92 -6.13 5.22
C ALA A 19 2.74 -5.26 4.77
N PHE A 20 1.69 -5.90 4.29
CA PHE A 20 0.46 -5.24 3.86
C PHE A 20 -0.14 -4.40 5.00
N ASN A 21 -0.28 -5.00 6.18
CA ASN A 21 -0.85 -4.31 7.34
C ASN A 21 0.02 -3.12 7.76
N LYS A 22 1.33 -3.30 7.72
CA LYS A 22 2.26 -2.25 8.12
C LYS A 22 2.23 -1.06 7.16
N ALA A 23 2.15 -1.34 5.87
CA ALA A 23 2.02 -0.30 4.86
C ALA A 23 0.73 0.49 5.05
N TYR A 24 -0.37 -0.21 5.32
CA TYR A 24 -1.66 0.43 5.58
C TYR A 24 -1.57 1.38 6.77
N GLU A 25 -1.01 0.92 7.89
CA GLU A 25 -0.85 1.75 9.08
C GLU A 25 -0.02 3.00 8.81
N ARG A 26 1.05 2.85 8.04
CA ARG A 26 1.93 3.97 7.68
C ARG A 26 1.20 4.99 6.83
N GLU A 27 0.45 4.52 5.86
CA GLU A 27 -0.29 5.40 4.97
C GLU A 27 -1.41 6.13 5.70
N ILE A 28 -2.15 5.44 6.56
CA ILE A 28 -3.21 6.06 7.37
C ILE A 28 -2.62 7.09 8.34
N THR A 29 -1.49 6.77 8.97
CA THR A 29 -0.84 7.72 9.88
C THR A 29 -0.42 8.99 9.13
N ALA A 30 0.15 8.83 7.93
CA ALA A 30 0.54 9.98 7.11
C ALA A 30 -0.68 10.82 6.70
N LEU A 31 -1.78 10.16 6.38
CA LEU A 31 -3.02 10.85 6.01
C LEU A 31 -3.59 11.64 7.19
N ILE A 32 -3.59 11.04 8.38
CA ILE A 32 -4.06 11.73 9.59
C ILE A 32 -3.24 12.99 9.83
N GLN A 33 -1.93 12.91 9.70
CA GLN A 33 -1.05 14.07 9.88
C GLN A 33 -1.35 15.15 8.84
N GLU A 34 -1.59 14.79 7.62
CA GLU A 34 -1.92 15.75 6.56
C GLU A 34 -3.28 16.41 6.81
N VAL A 35 -4.26 15.65 7.26
CA VAL A 35 -5.58 16.18 7.59
C VAL A 35 -5.47 17.16 8.76
N GLU A 36 -4.72 16.80 9.79
CA GLU A 36 -4.50 17.68 10.93
C GLU A 36 -3.86 19.01 10.51
N ARG A 37 -2.86 18.94 9.64
CA ARG A 37 -2.17 20.13 9.14
C ARG A 37 -3.15 21.02 8.36
N GLN A 38 -3.90 20.46 7.43
CA GLN A 38 -4.83 21.23 6.63
C GLN A 38 -5.97 21.80 7.46
N ALA A 39 -6.45 21.05 8.45
CA ALA A 39 -7.51 21.51 9.34
C ALA A 39 -7.05 22.73 10.16
N LYS A 40 -5.80 22.72 10.63
CA LYS A 40 -5.25 23.84 11.38
C LYS A 40 -5.06 25.09 10.53
N GLU A 41 -4.77 24.91 9.26
CA GLU A 41 -4.57 26.01 8.32
C GLU A 41 -5.86 26.52 7.68
N ALA A 42 -6.96 25.81 7.86
CA ALA A 42 -8.24 26.20 7.27
C ALA A 42 -8.77 27.48 7.88
N GLU A 43 -9.13 28.43 7.03
CA GLU A 43 -9.69 29.72 7.46
C GLU A 43 -11.02 30.03 6.79
N ALA A 44 -11.28 29.42 5.63
CA ALA A 44 -12.49 29.67 4.83
C ALA A 44 -13.20 28.37 4.52
N ALA A 45 -14.46 28.48 4.16
CA ALA A 45 -15.28 27.32 3.80
C ALA A 45 -14.64 26.53 2.65
N GLU A 46 -14.03 27.23 1.71
CA GLU A 46 -13.37 26.58 0.57
C GLU A 46 -12.25 25.62 1.01
N ASP A 47 -11.54 25.98 2.08
CA ASP A 47 -10.50 25.12 2.63
C ASP A 47 -11.07 23.82 3.17
N LEU A 48 -12.26 23.89 3.77
CA LEU A 48 -12.96 22.70 4.25
C LEU A 48 -13.39 21.79 3.11
N TRP A 49 -13.87 22.39 2.02
CA TRP A 49 -14.29 21.60 0.86
C TRP A 49 -13.09 20.95 0.17
N HIS A 50 -11.95 21.62 0.13
CA HIS A 50 -10.70 21.02 -0.37
C HIS A 50 -10.29 19.81 0.49
N LEU A 51 -10.44 19.92 1.80
CA LEU A 51 -10.12 18.83 2.72
C LEU A 51 -11.09 17.66 2.51
N HIS A 52 -12.35 17.93 2.33
CA HIS A 52 -13.35 16.92 2.01
C HIS A 52 -13.00 16.19 0.73
N ASP A 53 -12.63 16.94 -0.31
CA ASP A 53 -12.27 16.36 -1.60
C ASP A 53 -11.01 15.50 -1.50
N LEU A 54 -10.02 15.95 -0.72
CA LEU A 54 -8.82 15.17 -0.47
C LEU A 54 -9.16 13.84 0.19
N LEU A 55 -9.99 13.88 1.24
CA LEU A 55 -10.38 12.67 1.96
C LEU A 55 -11.17 11.71 1.07
N SER A 56 -12.06 12.24 0.25
CA SER A 56 -12.85 11.44 -0.68
C SER A 56 -11.96 10.72 -1.68
N ALA A 57 -11.01 11.45 -2.27
CA ALA A 57 -10.05 10.88 -3.23
C ALA A 57 -9.16 9.84 -2.57
N LYS A 58 -8.66 10.12 -1.36
CA LYS A 58 -7.79 9.21 -0.63
C LYS A 58 -8.52 7.94 -0.22
N ARG A 59 -9.77 8.06 0.22
CA ARG A 59 -10.56 6.89 0.58
C ARG A 59 -10.72 5.96 -0.61
N HIS A 60 -11.03 6.51 -1.77
CA HIS A 60 -11.18 5.73 -3.00
C HIS A 60 -9.89 5.02 -3.38
N GLU A 61 -8.78 5.75 -3.33
CA GLU A 61 -7.45 5.23 -3.64
C GLU A 61 -7.04 4.12 -2.67
N ILE A 62 -7.22 4.36 -1.37
CA ILE A 62 -6.82 3.40 -0.33
C ILE A 62 -7.69 2.16 -0.37
N ASP A 63 -9.02 2.31 -0.52
CA ASP A 63 -9.91 1.16 -0.60
C ASP A 63 -9.56 0.27 -1.80
N GLY A 64 -9.20 0.86 -2.93
CA GLY A 64 -8.79 0.10 -4.10
C GLY A 64 -7.42 -0.56 -3.95
N LYS A 65 -6.48 0.15 -3.36
CA LYS A 65 -5.10 -0.32 -3.21
C LYS A 65 -4.98 -1.45 -2.19
N TYR A 66 -5.75 -1.38 -1.11
CA TYR A 66 -5.63 -2.34 -0.01
C TYR A 66 -6.69 -3.44 -0.06
N ASP A 67 -7.16 -3.75 -1.25
CA ASP A 67 -8.05 -4.88 -1.48
C ASP A 67 -7.20 -6.15 -1.58
N TYR A 68 -7.04 -6.84 -0.44
CA TYR A 68 -6.15 -7.99 -0.35
C TYR A 68 -6.74 -9.18 -1.11
N GLU A 69 -6.16 -9.48 -2.25
CA GLU A 69 -6.49 -10.66 -3.05
C GLU A 69 -5.21 -11.44 -3.31
N THR A 70 -5.22 -12.73 -3.00
CA THR A 70 -4.05 -13.59 -3.14
C THR A 70 -3.50 -13.57 -4.57
N SER A 71 -4.39 -13.53 -5.56
CA SER A 71 -3.98 -13.53 -6.96
C SER A 71 -3.25 -12.24 -7.38
N LYS A 72 -3.39 -11.17 -6.60
CA LYS A 72 -2.82 -9.86 -6.92
C LYS A 72 -1.74 -9.43 -5.95
N ILE A 73 -1.37 -10.29 -5.02
CA ILE A 73 -0.50 -9.89 -3.90
C ILE A 73 0.85 -9.34 -4.36
N LEU A 74 1.44 -9.91 -5.42
CA LEU A 74 2.71 -9.41 -5.93
C LEU A 74 2.58 -7.99 -6.47
N PHE A 75 1.49 -7.70 -7.16
CA PHE A 75 1.22 -6.36 -7.67
C PHE A 75 0.96 -5.37 -6.54
N ILE A 76 0.21 -5.80 -5.53
CA ILE A 76 -0.09 -4.96 -4.37
C ILE A 76 1.19 -4.61 -3.63
N LEU A 77 2.03 -5.60 -3.36
CA LEU A 77 3.31 -5.36 -2.67
C LEU A 77 4.22 -4.45 -3.49
N ALA A 78 4.26 -4.64 -4.81
CA ALA A 78 5.05 -3.78 -5.69
C ALA A 78 4.54 -2.32 -5.64
N GLU A 79 3.24 -2.12 -5.67
CA GLU A 79 2.65 -0.79 -5.56
C GLU A 79 3.02 -0.12 -4.24
N LEU A 80 3.00 -0.88 -3.15
CA LEU A 80 3.35 -0.37 -1.83
C LEU A 80 4.82 0.00 -1.72
N VAL A 81 5.69 -0.79 -2.33
CA VAL A 81 7.12 -0.47 -2.39
C VAL A 81 7.35 0.77 -3.25
N LYS A 82 6.72 0.83 -4.41
CA LYS A 82 6.83 1.95 -5.32
C LYS A 82 6.37 3.25 -4.68
N GLY A 83 5.30 3.18 -3.90
CA GLY A 83 4.75 4.34 -3.20
C GLY A 83 5.53 4.75 -1.95
N GLY A 84 6.54 3.99 -1.55
CA GLY A 84 7.33 4.30 -0.37
C GLY A 84 6.74 3.82 0.95
N TRP A 85 5.68 3.02 0.90
CA TRP A 85 5.03 2.51 2.11
C TRP A 85 5.67 1.24 2.64
N LEU A 86 6.48 0.56 1.80
CA LEU A 86 7.25 -0.62 2.16
C LEU A 86 8.65 -0.52 1.59
N ASN A 87 9.60 -1.15 2.29
CA ASN A 87 10.94 -1.39 1.78
C ASN A 87 11.05 -2.84 1.33
N LEU A 88 11.84 -3.10 0.28
CA LEU A 88 12.06 -4.48 -0.17
C LEU A 88 12.62 -5.36 0.93
N GLN A 89 13.39 -4.79 1.85
CA GLN A 89 13.96 -5.52 2.98
C GLN A 89 12.89 -6.10 3.89
N GLU A 90 11.71 -5.48 3.94
CA GLU A 90 10.61 -5.95 4.76
C GLU A 90 9.93 -7.19 4.16
N LEU A 91 10.33 -7.56 2.95
CA LEU A 91 9.82 -8.75 2.27
C LEU A 91 10.80 -9.91 2.34
N GLN A 92 11.80 -9.82 3.22
CA GLN A 92 12.74 -10.93 3.44
C GLN A 92 11.99 -12.16 3.91
N GLY A 93 12.37 -13.30 3.34
CA GLY A 93 11.70 -14.57 3.63
C GLY A 93 10.83 -15.05 2.48
N LEU A 94 10.49 -14.17 1.55
CA LEU A 94 9.86 -14.58 0.30
C LEU A 94 10.90 -15.22 -0.62
N GLU A 95 10.47 -16.15 -1.46
CA GLU A 95 11.36 -16.75 -2.44
C GLU A 95 11.92 -15.69 -3.38
N MET A 96 13.14 -15.92 -3.85
CA MET A 96 13.85 -14.94 -4.67
C MET A 96 13.10 -14.56 -5.95
N ASP A 97 12.40 -15.50 -6.55
CA ASP A 97 11.63 -15.22 -7.76
C ASP A 97 10.50 -14.23 -7.49
N LYS A 98 9.87 -14.34 -6.32
CA LYS A 98 8.81 -13.40 -5.92
C LYS A 98 9.38 -12.01 -5.67
N VAL A 99 10.49 -11.93 -4.96
CA VAL A 99 11.15 -10.64 -4.70
C VAL A 99 11.60 -10.01 -6.00
N SER A 100 12.16 -10.80 -6.91
CA SER A 100 12.61 -10.31 -8.22
C SER A 100 11.44 -9.75 -9.03
N LYS A 101 10.29 -10.41 -9.00
CA LYS A 101 9.10 -9.93 -9.70
C LYS A 101 8.58 -8.63 -9.11
N ILE A 102 8.54 -8.55 -7.78
CA ILE A 102 8.12 -7.32 -7.11
C ILE A 102 9.06 -6.18 -7.50
N LYS A 103 10.37 -6.43 -7.45
CA LYS A 103 11.35 -5.43 -7.83
C LYS A 103 11.17 -4.96 -9.27
N ALA A 104 10.94 -5.90 -10.20
CA ALA A 104 10.72 -5.56 -11.60
C ALA A 104 9.45 -4.70 -11.77
N LEU A 105 8.38 -5.05 -11.04
CA LEU A 105 7.13 -4.30 -11.10
C LEU A 105 7.26 -2.87 -10.57
N THR A 106 8.17 -2.64 -9.60
CA THR A 106 8.38 -1.30 -9.07
C THR A 106 9.06 -0.37 -10.08
N LEU A 107 9.69 -0.95 -11.09
CA LEU A 107 10.38 -0.16 -12.13
C LEU A 107 9.46 0.24 -13.29
N MET A 108 8.24 -0.22 -13.29
CA MET A 108 7.28 0.05 -14.37
C MET A 108 6.47 1.33 -14.17
#